data_6beac69ae3dda04dc786e98b41efaab5
#
_entry.id   6beac69ae3dda04dc786e98b41efaab5
#
_cell.length_a   1.000
_cell.length_b   1.000
_cell.length_c   1.000
_cell.angle_alpha   90.00
_cell.angle_beta   90.00
_cell.angle_gamma   90.00
#
_symmetry.space_group_name_H-M   'P 1'
#
loop_
_entity.id
_entity.type
_entity.pdbx_description
1 polymer ?
#
loop_
_entity_poly.entity_id
_entity_poly.type
_entity_poly.pdbx_seq_one_letter_code
_entity_poly.pdbx_strand_id
1 'polypeptide(L)'
;MIGKLAFVATASIALAAFSAQAQGHIDSYPAFASKYVAARGVTVWTPEGYDPKGPPLPVLYMQDGQALFDAKGSLSGAAWDVGKTLTRLMADKSVGPVIVVGIDNTALRGREYLPQKVFDHLPAKTRAQIAKNWQGAPLSDAYLTFVVTELKPFIDSHYDTKTDAADTFVAGSSMGGLISLYAQAEYPKVFGASASLSMHWPLDNPWVSTPDDAKQAPLVLKAFESYLATSPLSPEHNRVYIDQGTETLDGHYRPYNLGFIRWMHDHGWQDGPAFSSEIFPGEAHTEGAWAKRLDVPLRFLLSRHVVASGTLIHYPQVTSAFVRPRDVVVWLPDDYDPKTAYRVVYMMDGQNLFEPSPYSGADWGVAEVLPRLAAAHKAPEAIVVGVYSTLDRNPEYMPQKVYDRLSPEYQAKVRAFEDGKVPVSDAYLKFLVTELKPMIDKTYHTIPGPQGTSIMGSSMGADIALYAQGEYPKVFGASASLSMPWVLGDLSQDPVVAAADARVVATAWKSWFDQSGMKPGPNRVYSDQGTVELDGLFTPYEQAAVPMFAGWGTAFTAPLYPGARHSETDWRKRLDVPMTFVLRR
;
A
#
# COMPACT_ATOMS: atom_id res chain seq x y z
N MET A 1 76.04 17.41 -3.66
CA MET A 1 75.43 16.15 -3.26
C MET A 1 74.40 16.45 -2.21
N ILE A 2 73.18 16.62 -2.62
CA ILE A 2 72.05 16.96 -1.72
C ILE A 2 70.97 15.94 -1.99
N GLY A 3 70.74 15.06 -0.99
CA GLY A 3 69.73 14.01 -1.08
C GLY A 3 68.33 14.60 -0.87
N LYS A 4 67.41 14.22 -1.75
CA LYS A 4 65.98 14.52 -1.60
C LYS A 4 65.34 13.44 -0.72
N LEU A 5 64.89 13.79 0.46
CA LEU A 5 63.96 12.98 1.24
C LEU A 5 62.55 13.08 0.61
N ALA A 6 62.00 11.94 0.21
CA ALA A 6 60.62 11.82 -0.17
C ALA A 6 59.78 11.50 1.08
N PHE A 7 58.87 12.39 1.43
CA PHE A 7 57.82 12.13 2.43
C PHE A 7 56.73 11.28 1.77
N VAL A 8 56.59 10.03 2.20
CA VAL A 8 55.40 9.19 1.89
C VAL A 8 54.38 9.48 2.97
N ALA A 9 53.32 10.18 2.60
CA ALA A 9 52.16 10.35 3.46
C ALA A 9 51.29 9.06 3.34
N THR A 10 51.33 8.23 4.36
CA THR A 10 50.38 7.12 4.54
C THR A 10 49.07 7.68 5.01
N ALA A 11 48.10 7.76 4.08
CA ALA A 11 46.70 7.99 4.44
C ALA A 11 46.15 6.73 5.10
N SER A 12 46.04 6.74 6.42
CA SER A 12 45.30 5.74 7.18
C SER A 12 43.82 5.92 6.89
N ILE A 13 43.26 5.06 6.03
CA ILE A 13 41.81 4.87 5.89
C ILE A 13 41.35 4.17 7.18
N ALA A 14 40.79 4.94 8.10
CA ALA A 14 40.03 4.39 9.20
C ALA A 14 38.76 3.73 8.61
N LEU A 15 38.79 2.43 8.39
CA LEU A 15 37.57 1.65 8.28
C LEU A 15 36.86 1.78 9.65
N ALA A 16 35.86 2.63 9.70
CA ALA A 16 34.88 2.57 10.78
C ALA A 16 34.24 1.18 10.69
N ALA A 17 34.64 0.29 11.59
CA ALA A 17 33.88 -0.88 11.88
C ALA A 17 32.51 -0.38 12.36
N PHE A 18 31.50 -0.47 11.50
CA PHE A 18 30.11 -0.44 11.95
C PHE A 18 29.99 -1.63 12.91
N SER A 19 30.11 -1.36 14.21
CA SER A 19 29.69 -2.28 15.26
C SER A 19 28.28 -2.72 14.89
N ALA A 20 28.02 -4.04 14.98
CA ALA A 20 26.67 -4.57 14.97
C ALA A 20 25.91 -3.90 16.13
N GLN A 21 25.30 -2.76 15.85
CA GLN A 21 24.51 -2.00 16.82
C GLN A 21 23.29 -2.85 17.13
N ALA A 22 22.98 -3.00 18.38
CA ALA A 22 21.93 -3.85 18.89
C ALA A 22 20.61 -3.57 18.14
N GLN A 23 20.13 -4.58 17.39
CA GLN A 23 18.90 -4.49 16.58
C GLN A 23 17.66 -4.62 17.47
N GLY A 24 17.53 -3.78 18.51
CA GLY A 24 16.53 -3.87 19.56
C GLY A 24 16.96 -4.79 20.71
N HIS A 25 16.08 -4.96 21.68
CA HIS A 25 16.28 -5.80 22.86
C HIS A 25 15.36 -7.02 22.84
N ILE A 26 15.84 -8.17 23.33
CA ILE A 26 15.09 -9.43 23.39
C ILE A 26 14.97 -9.90 24.84
N ASP A 27 13.73 -10.01 25.30
CA ASP A 27 13.37 -10.73 26.52
C ASP A 27 12.89 -12.13 26.17
N SER A 28 13.34 -13.15 26.89
CA SER A 28 13.00 -14.54 26.65
C SER A 28 12.32 -15.19 27.84
N TYR A 29 11.18 -15.82 27.60
CA TYR A 29 10.39 -16.59 28.55
C TYR A 29 10.35 -18.05 28.07
N PRO A 30 11.36 -18.87 28.37
CA PRO A 30 11.57 -20.17 27.71
C PRO A 30 10.51 -21.25 28.06
N ALA A 31 9.71 -21.03 29.08
CA ALA A 31 8.68 -21.99 29.54
C ALA A 31 7.45 -21.25 30.08
N PHE A 32 6.86 -20.40 29.23
CA PHE A 32 5.62 -19.70 29.61
C PHE A 32 4.50 -20.69 29.86
N ALA A 33 4.03 -20.75 31.10
CA ALA A 33 3.03 -21.71 31.56
C ALA A 33 1.61 -21.29 31.10
N SER A 34 0.79 -22.26 30.75
CA SER A 34 -0.61 -22.06 30.40
C SER A 34 -1.50 -23.11 31.05
N LYS A 35 -2.76 -22.75 31.30
CA LYS A 35 -3.82 -23.67 31.73
C LYS A 35 -4.47 -24.41 30.55
N TYR A 36 -4.29 -23.90 29.31
CA TYR A 36 -5.01 -24.39 28.14
C TYR A 36 -4.13 -25.23 27.23
N VAL A 37 -2.84 -24.96 27.18
CA VAL A 37 -1.88 -25.60 26.27
C VAL A 37 -0.58 -25.94 26.98
N ALA A 38 0.27 -26.75 26.35
CA ALA A 38 1.61 -27.04 26.88
C ALA A 38 2.44 -25.75 26.98
N ALA A 39 3.28 -25.68 28.04
CA ALA A 39 4.23 -24.59 28.23
C ALA A 39 5.14 -24.45 27.00
N ARG A 40 5.46 -23.20 26.60
CA ARG A 40 6.27 -22.92 25.41
C ARG A 40 7.14 -21.70 25.58
N GLY A 41 8.14 -21.55 24.71
CA GLY A 41 8.92 -20.33 24.65
C GLY A 41 8.07 -19.15 24.15
N VAL A 42 8.31 -18.00 24.75
CA VAL A 42 7.82 -16.70 24.26
C VAL A 42 9.00 -15.76 24.24
N THR A 43 9.18 -15.08 23.14
CA THR A 43 10.25 -14.09 22.92
C THR A 43 9.62 -12.73 22.67
N VAL A 44 10.02 -11.72 23.41
CA VAL A 44 9.56 -10.34 23.21
C VAL A 44 10.71 -9.51 22.70
N TRP A 45 10.56 -8.96 21.52
CA TRP A 45 11.50 -8.01 20.94
C TRP A 45 10.94 -6.59 21.06
N THR A 46 11.76 -5.68 21.59
CA THR A 46 11.46 -4.24 21.64
C THR A 46 12.46 -3.47 20.79
N PRO A 47 12.03 -2.38 20.11
CA PRO A 47 12.91 -1.58 19.26
C PRO A 47 13.99 -0.87 20.08
N GLU A 48 15.10 -0.49 19.43
CA GLU A 48 16.12 0.35 20.03
C GLU A 48 15.51 1.66 20.57
N GLY A 49 15.87 2.04 21.79
CA GLY A 49 15.33 3.22 22.45
C GLY A 49 13.92 3.05 23.02
N TYR A 50 13.39 1.83 23.11
CA TYR A 50 12.16 1.56 23.84
C TYR A 50 12.28 1.99 25.31
N ASP A 51 11.36 2.86 25.74
CA ASP A 51 11.24 3.29 27.13
C ASP A 51 9.91 2.75 27.70
N PRO A 52 9.93 1.90 28.75
CA PRO A 52 8.71 1.38 29.38
C PRO A 52 7.87 2.43 30.10
N LYS A 53 8.32 3.69 30.14
CA LYS A 53 7.59 4.87 30.63
C LYS A 53 7.28 5.87 29.52
N GLY A 54 7.62 5.51 28.28
CA GLY A 54 7.39 6.31 27.09
C GLY A 54 5.96 6.17 26.56
N PRO A 55 5.70 6.60 25.32
CA PRO A 55 4.41 6.36 24.68
C PRO A 55 4.16 4.86 24.43
N PRO A 56 2.96 4.33 24.70
CA PRO A 56 2.64 2.93 24.46
C PRO A 56 2.78 2.55 22.97
N LEU A 57 3.29 1.35 22.72
CA LEU A 57 3.57 0.84 21.37
C LEU A 57 2.52 -0.19 20.91
N PRO A 58 2.24 -0.28 19.60
CA PRO A 58 1.51 -1.40 19.01
C PRO A 58 2.22 -2.73 19.26
N VAL A 59 1.47 -3.84 19.19
CA VAL A 59 2.02 -5.19 19.42
C VAL A 59 1.71 -6.09 18.22
N LEU A 60 2.74 -6.77 17.71
CA LEU A 60 2.65 -7.80 16.69
C LEU A 60 2.95 -9.18 17.30
N TYR A 61 1.95 -10.04 17.36
CA TYR A 61 2.09 -11.44 17.74
C TYR A 61 2.46 -12.27 16.52
N MET A 62 3.59 -12.99 16.58
CA MET A 62 4.06 -13.82 15.47
C MET A 62 4.16 -15.28 15.86
N GLN A 63 3.64 -16.14 15.00
CA GLN A 63 3.71 -17.59 15.17
C GLN A 63 5.11 -18.12 14.84
N ASP A 64 5.41 -19.32 15.35
CA ASP A 64 6.70 -19.98 15.15
C ASP A 64 7.90 -19.13 15.65
N GLY A 65 7.75 -18.58 16.87
CA GLY A 65 8.64 -17.62 17.51
C GLY A 65 10.12 -17.97 17.49
N GLN A 66 10.44 -19.26 17.57
CA GLN A 66 11.81 -19.80 17.57
C GLN A 66 12.59 -19.50 16.28
N ALA A 67 11.91 -19.16 15.17
CA ALA A 67 12.54 -18.88 13.86
C ALA A 67 12.60 -17.39 13.50
N LEU A 68 12.05 -16.50 14.33
CA LEU A 68 11.89 -15.07 13.96
C LEU A 68 13.21 -14.29 14.01
N PHE A 69 14.06 -14.59 14.99
CA PHE A 69 15.27 -13.81 15.28
C PHE A 69 16.56 -14.61 15.13
N ASP A 70 16.50 -15.94 15.16
CA ASP A 70 17.64 -16.85 15.05
C ASP A 70 17.30 -18.02 14.10
N ALA A 71 18.28 -18.41 13.30
CA ALA A 71 18.14 -19.52 12.36
C ALA A 71 18.11 -20.91 13.03
N LYS A 72 18.53 -21.04 14.29
CA LYS A 72 18.59 -22.32 15.02
C LYS A 72 17.25 -23.02 15.18
N GLY A 73 16.16 -22.24 15.27
CA GLY A 73 14.78 -22.75 15.38
C GLY A 73 14.08 -22.96 14.04
N SER A 74 14.73 -22.67 12.92
CA SER A 74 14.17 -22.73 11.58
C SER A 74 14.33 -24.09 10.94
N LEU A 75 13.34 -24.52 10.15
CA LEU A 75 13.40 -25.76 9.36
C LEU A 75 14.31 -25.64 8.14
N SER A 76 14.38 -24.47 7.54
CA SER A 76 15.23 -24.22 6.34
C SER A 76 16.64 -23.75 6.68
N GLY A 77 16.97 -23.54 7.96
CA GLY A 77 18.26 -23.00 8.41
C GLY A 77 18.42 -21.49 8.18
N ALA A 78 17.34 -20.77 7.89
CA ALA A 78 17.31 -19.31 7.77
C ALA A 78 16.36 -18.70 8.81
N ALA A 79 16.74 -17.58 9.43
CA ALA A 79 15.82 -16.80 10.27
C ALA A 79 14.91 -15.93 9.41
N TRP A 80 13.80 -15.49 10.00
CA TRP A 80 12.93 -14.47 9.37
C TRP A 80 13.54 -13.08 9.40
N ASP A 81 14.56 -12.86 10.22
CA ASP A 81 15.22 -11.56 10.40
C ASP A 81 14.26 -10.39 10.75
N VAL A 82 13.22 -10.67 11.55
CA VAL A 82 12.16 -9.72 11.89
C VAL A 82 12.73 -8.43 12.49
N GLY A 83 13.65 -8.54 13.47
CA GLY A 83 14.27 -7.38 14.10
C GLY A 83 15.06 -6.51 13.11
N LYS A 84 15.81 -7.12 12.18
CA LYS A 84 16.56 -6.39 11.14
C LYS A 84 15.61 -5.66 10.18
N THR A 85 14.56 -6.35 9.74
CA THR A 85 13.59 -5.77 8.83
C THR A 85 12.86 -4.59 9.47
N LEU A 86 12.37 -4.74 10.71
CA LEU A 86 11.72 -3.65 11.45
C LEU A 86 12.66 -2.48 11.71
N THR A 87 13.91 -2.73 12.12
CA THR A 87 14.90 -1.65 12.33
C THR A 87 15.10 -0.83 11.06
N ARG A 88 15.20 -1.49 9.89
CA ARG A 88 15.30 -0.81 8.59
C ARG A 88 14.03 0.00 8.29
N LEU A 89 12.84 -0.59 8.47
CA LEU A 89 11.56 0.05 8.18
C LEU A 89 11.25 1.24 9.11
N MET A 90 11.72 1.18 10.36
CA MET A 90 11.62 2.32 11.29
C MET A 90 12.62 3.43 10.94
N ALA A 91 13.83 3.06 10.50
CA ALA A 91 14.86 4.04 10.10
C ALA A 91 14.44 4.81 8.83
N ASP A 92 13.79 4.16 7.87
CA ASP A 92 13.23 4.79 6.67
C ASP A 92 11.85 5.44 6.91
N LYS A 93 11.33 5.35 8.15
CA LYS A 93 10.02 5.89 8.57
C LYS A 93 8.81 5.24 7.86
N SER A 94 8.97 4.07 7.29
CA SER A 94 7.89 3.33 6.63
C SER A 94 6.90 2.75 7.64
N VAL A 95 7.38 2.45 8.85
CA VAL A 95 6.56 1.98 9.96
C VAL A 95 6.96 2.68 11.25
N GLY A 96 6.04 2.78 12.19
CA GLY A 96 6.34 3.25 13.54
C GLY A 96 6.99 2.17 14.41
N PRO A 97 7.44 2.52 15.64
CA PRO A 97 7.96 1.56 16.59
C PRO A 97 6.87 0.57 17.02
N VAL A 98 7.25 -0.70 17.20
CA VAL A 98 6.35 -1.83 17.51
C VAL A 98 7.05 -2.81 18.44
N ILE A 99 6.30 -3.48 19.32
CA ILE A 99 6.76 -4.63 20.10
C ILE A 99 6.39 -5.89 19.32
N VAL A 100 7.32 -6.85 19.20
CA VAL A 100 7.05 -8.16 18.57
C VAL A 100 7.07 -9.25 19.63
N VAL A 101 6.00 -10.05 19.65
CA VAL A 101 5.86 -11.21 20.55
C VAL A 101 5.91 -12.49 19.72
N GLY A 102 7.05 -13.16 19.72
CA GLY A 102 7.23 -14.46 19.10
C GLY A 102 6.71 -15.57 20.00
N ILE A 103 5.82 -16.40 19.49
CA ILE A 103 5.21 -17.53 20.20
C ILE A 103 5.77 -18.82 19.61
N ASP A 104 6.58 -19.54 20.38
CA ASP A 104 7.16 -20.79 19.93
C ASP A 104 6.08 -21.85 19.69
N ASN A 105 6.26 -22.64 18.66
CA ASN A 105 5.42 -23.81 18.45
C ASN A 105 5.87 -24.99 19.34
N THR A 106 5.05 -26.00 19.40
CA THR A 106 5.31 -27.28 20.12
C THR A 106 5.18 -28.44 19.14
N ALA A 107 5.44 -29.66 19.61
CA ALA A 107 5.17 -30.88 18.84
C ALA A 107 3.70 -31.00 18.40
N LEU A 108 2.79 -30.23 19.02
CA LEU A 108 1.37 -30.19 18.67
C LEU A 108 1.02 -29.10 17.64
N ARG A 109 2.02 -28.42 17.05
CA ARG A 109 1.86 -27.30 16.10
C ARG A 109 0.75 -27.55 15.06
N GLY A 110 0.77 -28.72 14.41
CA GLY A 110 -0.21 -29.02 13.37
C GLY A 110 -1.66 -29.04 13.88
N ARG A 111 -1.88 -29.42 15.14
CA ARG A 111 -3.21 -29.43 15.77
C ARG A 111 -3.57 -28.08 16.39
N GLU A 112 -2.61 -27.40 16.99
CA GLU A 112 -2.80 -26.07 17.59
C GLU A 112 -3.05 -24.99 16.53
N TYR A 113 -2.54 -25.17 15.32
CA TYR A 113 -2.68 -24.22 14.21
C TYR A 113 -3.77 -24.60 13.20
N LEU A 114 -4.43 -25.76 13.36
CA LEU A 114 -5.53 -26.21 12.51
C LEU A 114 -6.85 -25.59 12.99
N PRO A 115 -7.51 -24.69 12.22
CA PRO A 115 -8.71 -23.98 12.63
C PRO A 115 -9.88 -24.93 12.94
N GLN A 116 -10.29 -25.01 14.21
CA GLN A 116 -11.33 -25.93 14.67
C GLN A 116 -12.64 -25.75 13.92
N LYS A 117 -13.15 -24.54 13.84
CA LYS A 117 -14.47 -24.29 13.22
C LYS A 117 -14.45 -24.48 11.73
N VAL A 118 -13.34 -24.15 11.03
CA VAL A 118 -13.20 -24.49 9.61
C VAL A 118 -13.17 -26.00 9.41
N PHE A 119 -12.39 -26.71 10.23
CA PHE A 119 -12.33 -28.17 10.22
C PHE A 119 -13.72 -28.79 10.45
N ASP A 120 -14.53 -28.26 11.36
CA ASP A 120 -15.87 -28.78 11.68
C ASP A 120 -16.86 -28.64 10.51
N HIS A 121 -16.64 -27.68 9.61
CA HIS A 121 -17.42 -27.53 8.37
C HIS A 121 -17.04 -28.51 7.26
N LEU A 122 -15.93 -29.24 7.39
CA LEU A 122 -15.53 -30.25 6.40
C LEU A 122 -16.40 -31.50 6.48
N PRO A 123 -16.54 -32.26 5.37
CA PRO A 123 -17.21 -33.56 5.38
C PRO A 123 -16.59 -34.54 6.38
N ALA A 124 -17.38 -35.35 7.04
CA ALA A 124 -16.92 -36.26 8.12
C ALA A 124 -15.75 -37.17 7.69
N LYS A 125 -15.75 -37.68 6.46
CA LYS A 125 -14.66 -38.49 5.92
C LYS A 125 -13.35 -37.70 5.80
N THR A 126 -13.41 -36.44 5.35
CA THR A 126 -12.27 -35.56 5.22
C THR A 126 -11.71 -35.21 6.61
N ARG A 127 -12.58 -34.88 7.57
CA ARG A 127 -12.20 -34.64 8.97
C ARG A 127 -11.47 -35.83 9.58
N ALA A 128 -12.01 -37.04 9.39
CA ALA A 128 -11.39 -38.25 9.91
C ALA A 128 -10.00 -38.50 9.32
N GLN A 129 -9.80 -38.21 8.02
CA GLN A 129 -8.50 -38.34 7.38
C GLN A 129 -7.49 -37.31 7.90
N ILE A 130 -7.89 -36.03 7.95
CA ILE A 130 -7.03 -34.95 8.48
C ILE A 130 -6.67 -35.22 9.94
N ALA A 131 -7.62 -35.58 10.79
CA ALA A 131 -7.38 -35.91 12.20
C ALA A 131 -6.43 -37.11 12.35
N LYS A 132 -6.52 -38.11 11.48
CA LYS A 132 -5.57 -39.23 11.44
C LYS A 132 -4.16 -38.77 11.08
N ASN A 133 -4.01 -37.91 10.07
CA ASN A 133 -2.73 -37.45 9.59
C ASN A 133 -2.03 -36.50 10.60
N TRP A 134 -2.79 -35.75 11.37
CA TRP A 134 -2.28 -34.91 12.48
C TRP A 134 -2.26 -35.63 13.83
N GLN A 135 -2.59 -36.92 13.89
CA GLN A 135 -2.64 -37.75 15.12
C GLN A 135 -3.57 -37.18 16.21
N GLY A 136 -4.67 -36.56 15.80
CA GLY A 136 -5.69 -36.04 16.70
C GLY A 136 -6.53 -34.91 16.11
N ALA A 137 -7.55 -34.52 16.85
CA ALA A 137 -8.41 -33.39 16.50
C ALA A 137 -7.68 -32.04 16.67
N PRO A 138 -8.18 -30.96 16.03
CA PRO A 138 -7.66 -29.60 16.26
C PRO A 138 -7.63 -29.19 17.73
N LEU A 139 -6.73 -28.30 18.07
CA LEU A 139 -6.57 -27.69 19.40
C LEU A 139 -6.48 -26.16 19.31
N SER A 140 -6.85 -25.59 18.18
CA SER A 140 -6.69 -24.16 17.90
C SER A 140 -7.47 -23.26 18.86
N ASP A 141 -8.67 -23.68 19.27
CA ASP A 141 -9.49 -22.88 20.18
C ASP A 141 -8.84 -22.77 21.58
N ALA A 142 -8.23 -23.86 22.07
CA ALA A 142 -7.44 -23.84 23.30
C ALA A 142 -6.19 -22.97 23.16
N TYR A 143 -5.50 -23.06 22.00
CA TYR A 143 -4.34 -22.23 21.70
C TYR A 143 -4.70 -20.74 21.66
N LEU A 144 -5.77 -20.37 20.98
CA LEU A 144 -6.20 -18.97 20.93
C LEU A 144 -6.71 -18.46 22.28
N THR A 145 -7.36 -19.31 23.08
CA THR A 145 -7.71 -18.97 24.46
C THR A 145 -6.46 -18.62 25.27
N PHE A 146 -5.39 -19.42 25.16
CA PHE A 146 -4.10 -19.10 25.78
C PHE A 146 -3.57 -17.73 25.32
N VAL A 147 -3.52 -17.48 23.99
CA VAL A 147 -2.97 -16.23 23.44
C VAL A 147 -3.75 -15.03 23.95
N VAL A 148 -5.09 -15.09 23.92
CA VAL A 148 -5.95 -13.95 24.23
C VAL A 148 -6.15 -13.73 25.73
N THR A 149 -6.23 -14.81 26.53
CA THR A 149 -6.62 -14.69 27.95
C THR A 149 -5.45 -14.80 28.93
N GLU A 150 -4.31 -15.31 28.51
CA GLU A 150 -3.12 -15.44 29.35
C GLU A 150 -1.93 -14.63 28.81
N LEU A 151 -1.52 -14.87 27.55
CA LEU A 151 -0.32 -14.25 27.00
C LEU A 151 -0.51 -12.75 26.78
N LYS A 152 -1.58 -12.32 26.07
CA LYS A 152 -1.80 -10.89 25.80
C LYS A 152 -1.92 -10.07 27.08
N PRO A 153 -2.70 -10.44 28.11
CA PRO A 153 -2.72 -9.71 29.38
C PRO A 153 -1.37 -9.66 30.09
N PHE A 154 -0.57 -10.72 29.98
CA PHE A 154 0.79 -10.71 30.50
C PHE A 154 1.65 -9.66 29.79
N ILE A 155 1.65 -9.65 28.46
CA ILE A 155 2.40 -8.67 27.67
C ILE A 155 1.95 -7.24 28.00
N ASP A 156 0.65 -6.97 28.01
CA ASP A 156 0.09 -5.65 28.30
C ASP A 156 0.41 -5.16 29.74
N SER A 157 0.68 -6.08 30.68
CA SER A 157 1.05 -5.72 32.05
C SER A 157 2.56 -5.53 32.28
N HIS A 158 3.40 -6.05 31.36
CA HIS A 158 4.87 -6.02 31.49
C HIS A 158 5.54 -5.01 30.55
N TYR A 159 4.86 -4.64 29.48
CA TYR A 159 5.34 -3.69 28.49
C TYR A 159 4.30 -2.59 28.30
N ASP A 160 4.76 -1.38 27.96
CA ASP A 160 3.85 -0.27 27.68
C ASP A 160 3.26 -0.42 26.27
N THR A 161 2.10 -1.07 26.20
CA THR A 161 1.44 -1.48 24.97
C THR A 161 0.17 -0.68 24.74
N LYS A 162 -0.15 -0.48 23.46
CA LYS A 162 -1.49 -0.12 23.03
C LYS A 162 -2.35 -1.38 23.00
N THR A 163 -3.46 -1.36 23.71
CA THR A 163 -4.28 -2.57 23.95
C THR A 163 -5.43 -2.74 22.98
N ASP A 164 -5.74 -1.71 22.19
CA ASP A 164 -6.84 -1.72 21.24
C ASP A 164 -6.58 -2.63 20.03
N ALA A 165 -7.64 -3.13 19.40
CA ALA A 165 -7.55 -3.97 18.22
C ALA A 165 -6.80 -3.29 17.06
N ALA A 166 -6.98 -1.99 16.89
CA ALA A 166 -6.30 -1.21 15.86
C ALA A 166 -4.76 -1.21 15.97
N ASP A 167 -4.23 -1.49 17.15
CA ASP A 167 -2.80 -1.52 17.45
C ASP A 167 -2.31 -2.93 17.88
N THR A 168 -3.14 -3.97 17.71
CA THR A 168 -2.79 -5.37 18.01
C THR A 168 -2.91 -6.23 16.74
N PHE A 169 -1.81 -6.86 16.36
CA PHE A 169 -1.68 -7.58 15.10
C PHE A 169 -1.22 -9.01 15.30
N VAL A 170 -1.52 -9.89 14.34
CA VAL A 170 -1.10 -11.28 14.37
C VAL A 170 -0.57 -11.71 13.00
N ALA A 171 0.55 -12.45 12.95
CA ALA A 171 1.15 -12.90 11.70
C ALA A 171 1.83 -14.26 11.82
N GLY A 172 1.99 -14.91 10.70
CA GLY A 172 2.73 -16.16 10.59
C GLY A 172 2.79 -16.69 9.16
N SER A 173 3.50 -17.80 8.95
CA SER A 173 3.57 -18.47 7.66
C SER A 173 3.02 -19.87 7.71
N SER A 174 2.64 -20.39 6.56
CA SER A 174 2.16 -21.77 6.45
C SER A 174 0.98 -22.03 7.38
N MET A 175 1.07 -23.04 8.25
CA MET A 175 0.10 -23.25 9.34
C MET A 175 0.04 -22.06 10.31
N GLY A 176 1.15 -21.32 10.51
CA GLY A 176 1.18 -20.09 11.31
C GLY A 176 0.36 -18.96 10.68
N GLY A 177 0.34 -18.86 9.35
CA GLY A 177 -0.57 -17.96 8.63
C GLY A 177 -2.04 -18.38 8.79
N LEU A 178 -2.28 -19.68 8.74
CA LEU A 178 -3.62 -20.24 8.89
C LEU A 178 -4.23 -19.92 10.27
N ILE A 179 -3.48 -20.13 11.35
CA ILE A 179 -3.94 -19.80 12.71
C ILE A 179 -4.02 -18.29 12.93
N SER A 180 -3.21 -17.48 12.23
CA SER A 180 -3.26 -16.01 12.34
C SER A 180 -4.55 -15.44 11.76
N LEU A 181 -4.97 -15.88 10.57
CA LEU A 181 -6.27 -15.51 10.00
C LEU A 181 -7.42 -15.99 10.90
N TYR A 182 -7.32 -17.23 11.42
CA TYR A 182 -8.34 -17.77 12.31
C TYR A 182 -8.40 -17.01 13.64
N ALA A 183 -7.26 -16.60 14.21
CA ALA A 183 -7.20 -15.78 15.42
C ALA A 183 -7.93 -14.44 15.25
N GLN A 184 -7.70 -13.77 14.12
CA GLN A 184 -8.39 -12.52 13.82
C GLN A 184 -9.89 -12.75 13.60
N ALA A 185 -10.27 -13.81 12.88
CA ALA A 185 -11.68 -14.10 12.61
C ALA A 185 -12.47 -14.50 13.88
N GLU A 186 -11.82 -15.13 14.85
CA GLU A 186 -12.41 -15.45 16.16
C GLU A 186 -12.43 -14.25 17.12
N TYR A 187 -11.39 -13.42 17.07
CA TYR A 187 -11.19 -12.32 17.99
C TYR A 187 -10.91 -10.98 17.27
N PRO A 188 -11.82 -10.51 16.37
CA PRO A 188 -11.59 -9.29 15.57
C PRO A 188 -11.59 -8.01 16.41
N LYS A 189 -12.08 -8.07 17.65
CA LYS A 189 -11.99 -6.99 18.65
C LYS A 189 -10.69 -7.01 19.45
N VAL A 190 -9.85 -8.04 19.25
CA VAL A 190 -8.51 -8.16 19.83
C VAL A 190 -7.45 -7.92 18.77
N PHE A 191 -7.59 -8.55 17.60
CA PHE A 191 -6.66 -8.44 16.48
C PHE A 191 -7.29 -7.63 15.35
N GLY A 192 -6.85 -6.40 15.17
CA GLY A 192 -7.36 -5.53 14.11
C GLY A 192 -6.81 -5.87 12.72
N ALA A 193 -5.63 -6.50 12.66
CA ALA A 193 -5.09 -6.98 11.39
C ALA A 193 -4.36 -8.31 11.52
N SER A 194 -4.38 -9.10 10.42
CA SER A 194 -3.60 -10.32 10.29
C SER A 194 -2.77 -10.34 9.01
N ALA A 195 -1.62 -11.04 9.06
CA ALA A 195 -0.81 -11.34 7.88
C ALA A 195 -0.50 -12.84 7.81
N SER A 196 -0.91 -13.46 6.71
CA SER A 196 -0.81 -14.90 6.45
C SER A 196 0.09 -15.16 5.26
N LEU A 197 1.37 -15.41 5.51
CA LEU A 197 2.36 -15.67 4.47
C LEU A 197 2.30 -17.14 4.05
N SER A 198 2.20 -17.40 2.75
CA SER A 198 2.17 -18.79 2.20
C SER A 198 1.21 -19.70 2.99
N MET A 199 0.00 -19.25 3.26
CA MET A 199 -0.96 -19.94 4.15
C MET A 199 -1.20 -21.38 3.73
N HIS A 200 -1.11 -22.33 4.66
CA HIS A 200 -1.29 -23.77 4.37
C HIS A 200 -2.77 -24.14 4.20
N TRP A 201 -3.32 -23.84 3.04
CA TRP A 201 -4.72 -24.02 2.70
C TRP A 201 -5.26 -25.45 2.82
N PRO A 202 -4.49 -26.52 2.44
CA PRO A 202 -5.05 -27.87 2.38
C PRO A 202 -5.55 -28.42 3.72
N LEU A 203 -5.18 -27.83 4.85
CA LEU A 203 -5.51 -28.25 6.22
C LEU A 203 -4.93 -29.62 6.61
N ASP A 204 -4.43 -30.39 5.67
CA ASP A 204 -3.85 -31.73 5.91
C ASP A 204 -2.34 -31.66 6.13
N ASN A 205 -1.77 -32.73 6.65
CA ASN A 205 -0.34 -32.79 6.94
C ASN A 205 0.47 -32.99 5.64
N PRO A 206 1.24 -32.00 5.19
CA PRO A 206 1.97 -32.08 3.91
C PRO A 206 3.09 -33.11 3.91
N TRP A 207 3.51 -33.58 5.07
CA TRP A 207 4.53 -34.62 5.22
C TRP A 207 3.95 -36.04 5.09
N VAL A 208 2.64 -36.18 5.08
CA VAL A 208 1.92 -37.46 5.06
C VAL A 208 1.11 -37.63 3.80
N SER A 209 0.58 -36.55 3.24
CA SER A 209 -0.24 -36.58 2.03
C SER A 209 0.12 -35.45 1.07
N THR A 210 0.12 -35.72 -0.24
CA THR A 210 0.19 -34.69 -1.26
C THR A 210 -1.22 -34.24 -1.59
N PRO A 211 -1.52 -32.93 -1.57
CA PRO A 211 -2.85 -32.43 -1.91
C PRO A 211 -3.27 -32.81 -3.35
N ASP A 212 -4.49 -33.28 -3.54
CA ASP A 212 -5.18 -33.26 -4.83
C ASP A 212 -5.97 -31.96 -4.90
N ASP A 213 -5.30 -30.89 -5.34
CA ASP A 213 -5.83 -29.53 -5.27
C ASP A 213 -7.15 -29.36 -6.01
N ALA A 214 -7.33 -30.06 -7.13
CA ALA A 214 -8.57 -30.00 -7.89
C ALA A 214 -9.78 -30.50 -7.10
N LYS A 215 -9.57 -31.47 -6.21
CA LYS A 215 -10.64 -32.04 -5.37
C LYS A 215 -10.73 -31.38 -3.99
N GLN A 216 -9.59 -30.99 -3.43
CA GLN A 216 -9.54 -30.45 -2.07
C GLN A 216 -9.90 -28.96 -2.01
N ALA A 217 -9.44 -28.14 -2.93
CA ALA A 217 -9.67 -26.70 -2.87
C ALA A 217 -11.17 -26.33 -2.76
N PRO A 218 -12.09 -26.88 -3.54
CA PRO A 218 -13.51 -26.56 -3.39
C PRO A 218 -14.09 -26.94 -2.02
N LEU A 219 -13.62 -28.05 -1.42
CA LEU A 219 -14.11 -28.49 -0.11
C LEU A 219 -13.60 -27.59 1.02
N VAL A 220 -12.32 -27.26 0.97
CA VAL A 220 -11.70 -26.39 1.97
C VAL A 220 -12.24 -24.97 1.87
N LEU A 221 -12.32 -24.42 0.66
CA LEU A 221 -12.89 -23.08 0.43
C LEU A 221 -14.32 -23.00 0.95
N LYS A 222 -15.18 -23.99 0.63
CA LYS A 222 -16.53 -24.02 1.17
C LYS A 222 -16.58 -24.07 2.68
N ALA A 223 -15.64 -24.76 3.33
CA ALA A 223 -15.56 -24.79 4.79
C ALA A 223 -15.15 -23.41 5.35
N PHE A 224 -14.17 -22.75 4.74
CA PHE A 224 -13.81 -21.37 5.10
C PHE A 224 -14.96 -20.38 4.88
N GLU A 225 -15.60 -20.42 3.72
CA GLU A 225 -16.76 -19.58 3.40
C GLU A 225 -17.88 -19.75 4.42
N SER A 226 -18.23 -21.01 4.75
CA SER A 226 -19.27 -21.32 5.73
C SER A 226 -18.92 -20.81 7.13
N TYR A 227 -17.66 -20.88 7.52
CA TYR A 227 -17.18 -20.36 8.79
C TYR A 227 -17.17 -18.82 8.80
N LEU A 228 -16.53 -18.21 7.81
CA LEU A 228 -16.36 -16.75 7.74
C LEU A 228 -17.68 -15.99 7.58
N ALA A 229 -18.68 -16.60 6.93
CA ALA A 229 -20.04 -16.05 6.85
C ALA A 229 -20.70 -15.85 8.23
N THR A 230 -20.21 -16.53 9.28
CA THR A 230 -20.68 -16.37 10.67
C THR A 230 -19.69 -15.62 11.56
N SER A 231 -18.52 -15.30 11.06
CA SER A 231 -17.49 -14.55 11.78
C SER A 231 -17.87 -13.06 11.85
N PRO A 232 -17.57 -12.37 12.95
CA PRO A 232 -17.73 -10.91 13.05
C PRO A 232 -16.63 -10.12 12.34
N LEU A 233 -15.76 -10.77 11.56
CA LEU A 233 -14.72 -10.13 10.76
C LEU A 233 -15.34 -9.21 9.70
N SER A 234 -14.87 -7.98 9.58
CA SER A 234 -15.48 -6.95 8.74
C SER A 234 -14.41 -6.04 8.11
N PRO A 235 -14.54 -5.70 6.82
CA PRO A 235 -13.59 -4.79 6.15
C PRO A 235 -13.60 -3.35 6.71
N GLU A 236 -14.65 -2.99 7.46
CA GLU A 236 -14.76 -1.67 8.09
C GLU A 236 -13.86 -1.54 9.34
N HIS A 237 -13.54 -2.66 9.98
CA HIS A 237 -12.84 -2.69 11.27
C HIS A 237 -11.57 -3.53 11.28
N ASN A 238 -11.38 -4.38 10.28
CA ASN A 238 -10.29 -5.34 10.23
C ASN A 238 -9.52 -5.24 8.92
N ARG A 239 -8.26 -5.67 8.96
CA ARG A 239 -7.39 -5.72 7.77
C ARG A 239 -6.79 -7.12 7.63
N VAL A 240 -6.80 -7.67 6.43
CA VAL A 240 -6.32 -9.02 6.13
C VAL A 240 -5.28 -8.98 5.01
N TYR A 241 -4.10 -9.50 5.27
CA TYR A 241 -3.06 -9.72 4.27
C TYR A 241 -2.85 -11.21 4.05
N ILE A 242 -2.79 -11.63 2.79
CA ILE A 242 -2.38 -12.97 2.40
C ILE A 242 -1.31 -12.89 1.32
N ASP A 243 -0.39 -13.86 1.29
CA ASP A 243 0.52 -14.01 0.16
C ASP A 243 0.82 -15.47 -0.16
N GLN A 244 1.48 -15.67 -1.29
CA GLN A 244 2.09 -16.95 -1.66
C GLN A 244 3.30 -16.74 -2.58
N GLY A 245 4.23 -17.70 -2.56
CA GLY A 245 5.19 -17.91 -3.63
C GLY A 245 4.58 -18.70 -4.79
N THR A 246 5.44 -19.24 -5.65
CA THR A 246 5.02 -20.12 -6.77
C THR A 246 5.73 -21.46 -6.79
N GLU A 247 6.75 -21.63 -5.93
CA GLU A 247 7.57 -22.83 -5.91
C GLU A 247 7.28 -23.71 -4.69
N THR A 248 7.68 -24.96 -4.76
CA THR A 248 7.51 -25.97 -3.70
C THR A 248 6.04 -26.12 -3.28
N LEU A 249 5.71 -26.08 -1.97
CA LEU A 249 4.33 -26.19 -1.49
C LEU A 249 3.44 -25.01 -1.97
N ASP A 250 4.01 -23.84 -2.16
CA ASP A 250 3.27 -22.64 -2.60
C ASP A 250 2.70 -22.82 -4.01
N GLY A 251 3.33 -23.63 -4.87
CA GLY A 251 2.81 -23.97 -6.18
C GLY A 251 1.42 -24.63 -6.15
N HIS A 252 1.06 -25.27 -5.04
CA HIS A 252 -0.24 -25.89 -4.82
C HIS A 252 -1.33 -24.93 -4.30
N TYR A 253 -0.96 -23.74 -3.83
CA TYR A 253 -1.89 -22.87 -3.10
C TYR A 253 -2.75 -21.97 -3.98
N ARG A 254 -2.36 -21.78 -5.24
CA ARG A 254 -3.04 -20.86 -6.16
C ARG A 254 -4.56 -21.08 -6.29
N PRO A 255 -5.11 -22.30 -6.44
CA PRO A 255 -6.56 -22.49 -6.52
C PRO A 255 -7.30 -22.04 -5.26
N TYR A 256 -6.70 -22.28 -4.09
CA TYR A 256 -7.25 -21.85 -2.81
C TYR A 256 -7.23 -20.32 -2.67
N ASN A 257 -6.09 -19.68 -2.92
CA ASN A 257 -5.96 -18.23 -2.85
C ASN A 257 -6.94 -17.53 -3.79
N LEU A 258 -7.05 -17.95 -5.04
CA LEU A 258 -7.99 -17.35 -6.00
C LEU A 258 -9.45 -17.49 -5.56
N GLY A 259 -9.82 -18.62 -4.97
CA GLY A 259 -11.15 -18.84 -4.41
C GLY A 259 -11.42 -17.93 -3.22
N PHE A 260 -10.46 -17.84 -2.28
CA PHE A 260 -10.56 -16.98 -1.11
C PHE A 260 -10.62 -15.50 -1.46
N ILE A 261 -9.76 -15.02 -2.36
CA ILE A 261 -9.77 -13.64 -2.86
C ILE A 261 -11.14 -13.29 -3.45
N ARG A 262 -11.69 -14.17 -4.27
CA ARG A 262 -13.03 -13.96 -4.84
C ARG A 262 -14.08 -13.85 -3.74
N TRP A 263 -14.04 -14.76 -2.76
CA TRP A 263 -14.97 -14.70 -1.63
C TRP A 263 -14.85 -13.38 -0.85
N MET A 264 -13.63 -12.93 -0.59
CA MET A 264 -13.37 -11.65 0.08
C MET A 264 -14.01 -10.49 -0.70
N HIS A 265 -13.75 -10.41 -2.02
CA HIS A 265 -14.33 -9.37 -2.87
C HIS A 265 -15.87 -9.42 -2.91
N ASP A 266 -16.45 -10.61 -2.98
CA ASP A 266 -17.92 -10.82 -2.98
C ASP A 266 -18.55 -10.40 -1.64
N HIS A 267 -17.76 -10.31 -0.57
CA HIS A 267 -18.19 -9.90 0.79
C HIS A 267 -17.70 -8.49 1.19
N GLY A 268 -17.38 -7.65 0.21
CA GLY A 268 -17.11 -6.23 0.43
C GLY A 268 -15.67 -5.87 0.77
N TRP A 269 -14.75 -6.85 0.82
CA TRP A 269 -13.32 -6.57 0.97
C TRP A 269 -12.76 -6.08 -0.35
N GLN A 270 -12.16 -4.90 -0.34
CA GLN A 270 -11.52 -4.30 -1.52
C GLN A 270 -10.00 -4.43 -1.39
N ASP A 271 -9.32 -4.64 -2.53
CA ASP A 271 -7.86 -4.58 -2.55
C ASP A 271 -7.40 -3.18 -2.12
N GLY A 272 -6.41 -3.16 -1.24
CA GLY A 272 -5.89 -1.94 -0.64
C GLY A 272 -5.72 -2.08 0.88
N PRO A 273 -6.16 -1.08 1.66
CA PRO A 273 -5.86 -1.07 3.11
C PRO A 273 -6.55 -2.15 3.93
N ALA A 274 -7.77 -2.55 3.53
CA ALA A 274 -8.52 -3.56 4.26
C ALA A 274 -8.11 -4.98 3.85
N PHE A 275 -7.76 -5.19 2.59
CA PHE A 275 -7.35 -6.49 2.07
C PHE A 275 -6.20 -6.35 1.08
N SER A 276 -5.16 -7.16 1.23
CA SER A 276 -4.10 -7.29 0.24
C SER A 276 -3.78 -8.76 -0.01
N SER A 277 -3.58 -9.08 -1.28
CA SER A 277 -3.20 -10.43 -1.71
C SER A 277 -2.06 -10.36 -2.71
N GLU A 278 -0.90 -10.92 -2.32
CA GLU A 278 0.33 -10.80 -3.10
C GLU A 278 0.82 -12.16 -3.63
N ILE A 279 1.41 -12.16 -4.82
CA ILE A 279 2.08 -13.33 -5.40
C ILE A 279 3.53 -12.98 -5.66
N PHE A 280 4.44 -13.82 -5.16
CA PHE A 280 5.89 -13.67 -5.32
C PHE A 280 6.43 -14.76 -6.25
N PRO A 281 6.55 -14.50 -7.56
CA PRO A 281 6.99 -15.48 -8.53
C PRO A 281 8.44 -15.95 -8.23
N GLY A 282 8.66 -17.28 -8.31
CA GLY A 282 9.97 -17.90 -8.05
C GLY A 282 10.29 -18.09 -6.56
N GLU A 283 9.48 -17.59 -5.63
CA GLU A 283 9.72 -17.79 -4.21
C GLU A 283 9.13 -19.11 -3.71
N ALA A 284 9.88 -19.80 -2.83
CA ALA A 284 9.56 -21.10 -2.28
C ALA A 284 8.92 -21.01 -0.89
N HIS A 285 8.38 -22.12 -0.40
CA HIS A 285 7.79 -22.26 0.93
C HIS A 285 8.88 -22.43 2.01
N THR A 286 9.64 -21.38 2.29
CA THR A 286 10.77 -21.42 3.24
C THR A 286 10.92 -20.12 4.00
N GLU A 287 11.51 -20.18 5.21
CA GLU A 287 11.81 -19.01 6.04
C GLU A 287 12.67 -17.99 5.29
N GLY A 288 13.65 -18.45 4.49
CA GLY A 288 14.47 -17.54 3.69
C GLY A 288 13.69 -16.79 2.62
N ALA A 289 12.67 -17.40 2.02
CA ALA A 289 11.78 -16.75 1.05
C ALA A 289 10.84 -15.76 1.75
N TRP A 290 10.33 -16.09 2.93
CA TRP A 290 9.50 -15.18 3.73
C TRP A 290 10.30 -13.99 4.23
N ALA A 291 11.54 -14.21 4.70
CA ALA A 291 12.43 -13.12 5.14
C ALA A 291 12.69 -12.07 4.05
N LYS A 292 12.85 -12.49 2.79
CA LYS A 292 13.10 -11.57 1.65
C LYS A 292 11.94 -10.60 1.40
N ARG A 293 10.70 -11.02 1.66
CA ARG A 293 9.49 -10.26 1.37
C ARG A 293 8.75 -9.77 2.62
N LEU A 294 9.34 -9.97 3.80
CA LEU A 294 8.73 -9.66 5.10
C LEU A 294 8.35 -8.18 5.25
N ASP A 295 9.06 -7.28 4.58
CA ASP A 295 8.73 -5.86 4.61
C ASP A 295 7.34 -5.56 4.03
N VAL A 296 6.83 -6.33 3.09
CA VAL A 296 5.49 -6.12 2.50
C VAL A 296 4.38 -6.33 3.55
N PRO A 297 4.24 -7.51 4.19
CA PRO A 297 3.23 -7.70 5.24
C PRO A 297 3.48 -6.82 6.47
N LEU A 298 4.72 -6.50 6.84
CA LEU A 298 4.98 -5.59 7.96
C LEU A 298 4.52 -4.17 7.66
N ARG A 299 4.72 -3.66 6.45
CA ARG A 299 4.13 -2.38 6.02
C ARG A 299 2.61 -2.44 6.06
N PHE A 300 2.00 -3.49 5.54
CA PHE A 300 0.54 -3.64 5.59
C PHE A 300 0.01 -3.62 7.02
N LEU A 301 0.64 -4.34 7.95
CA LEU A 301 0.19 -4.41 9.35
C LEU A 301 0.46 -3.12 10.13
N LEU A 302 1.64 -2.52 9.94
CA LEU A 302 2.20 -1.49 10.83
C LEU A 302 2.16 -0.08 10.24
N SER A 303 1.89 0.05 8.92
CA SER A 303 1.56 1.36 8.38
C SER A 303 0.26 1.79 9.06
N ARG A 304 0.40 2.70 9.97
CA ARG A 304 -0.76 3.32 10.58
C ARG A 304 -1.49 4.12 9.51
N HIS A 305 -2.80 4.00 9.44
CA HIS A 305 -3.66 5.11 9.09
C HIS A 305 -3.59 6.20 10.21
N VAL A 306 -2.40 6.54 10.66
CA VAL A 306 -2.20 7.81 11.32
C VAL A 306 -2.08 8.78 10.16
N VAL A 307 -3.21 9.27 9.72
CA VAL A 307 -3.25 10.61 9.16
C VAL A 307 -2.44 11.43 10.16
N ALA A 308 -1.28 11.92 9.76
CA ALA A 308 -0.39 12.65 10.66
C ALA A 308 -1.10 13.87 11.25
N SER A 309 -2.22 14.27 10.64
CA SER A 309 -3.11 15.37 11.01
C SER A 309 -4.38 15.31 10.15
N GLY A 310 -5.50 15.81 10.65
CA GLY A 310 -6.78 15.91 9.96
C GLY A 310 -7.69 14.69 10.15
N THR A 311 -8.84 14.76 9.49
CA THR A 311 -9.87 13.72 9.54
C THR A 311 -10.09 13.15 8.14
N LEU A 312 -10.06 11.84 7.99
CA LEU A 312 -10.44 11.15 6.75
C LEU A 312 -11.91 10.72 6.80
N ILE A 313 -12.64 11.05 5.75
CA ILE A 313 -14.04 10.66 5.55
C ILE A 313 -14.08 9.84 4.27
N HIS A 314 -14.46 8.58 4.37
CA HIS A 314 -14.57 7.67 3.23
C HIS A 314 -16.00 7.66 2.68
N TYR A 315 -16.12 7.76 1.37
CA TYR A 315 -17.35 7.58 0.61
C TYR A 315 -17.17 6.35 -0.28
N PRO A 316 -17.55 5.17 0.20
CA PRO A 316 -17.39 3.95 -0.59
C PRO A 316 -18.38 3.92 -1.75
N GLN A 317 -17.93 3.41 -2.88
CA GLN A 317 -18.74 3.11 -4.06
C GLN A 317 -19.66 4.26 -4.50
N VAL A 318 -19.09 5.47 -4.59
CA VAL A 318 -19.81 6.64 -5.13
C VAL A 318 -20.27 6.31 -6.55
N THR A 319 -21.59 6.24 -6.73
CA THR A 319 -22.22 5.87 -8.01
C THR A 319 -22.18 7.04 -8.99
N SER A 320 -22.13 6.72 -10.29
CA SER A 320 -22.15 7.69 -11.38
C SER A 320 -23.00 7.21 -12.54
N ALA A 321 -23.60 8.16 -13.26
CA ALA A 321 -24.26 7.88 -14.52
C ALA A 321 -23.28 7.72 -15.69
N PHE A 322 -21.99 8.06 -15.52
CA PHE A 322 -21.02 8.17 -16.60
C PHE A 322 -19.91 7.11 -16.52
N VAL A 323 -19.54 6.70 -15.33
CA VAL A 323 -18.41 5.81 -15.06
C VAL A 323 -18.76 4.77 -13.98
N ARG A 324 -17.91 3.77 -13.81
CA ARG A 324 -18.08 2.79 -12.73
C ARG A 324 -18.07 3.45 -11.35
N PRO A 325 -18.82 2.92 -10.38
CA PRO A 325 -18.71 3.32 -8.99
C PRO A 325 -17.26 3.23 -8.51
N ARG A 326 -16.87 4.15 -7.65
CA ARG A 326 -15.52 4.22 -7.07
C ARG A 326 -15.52 4.82 -5.69
N ASP A 327 -14.51 4.51 -4.93
CA ASP A 327 -14.31 5.11 -3.62
C ASP A 327 -13.78 6.53 -3.77
N VAL A 328 -14.19 7.37 -2.83
CA VAL A 328 -13.70 8.73 -2.68
C VAL A 328 -13.33 8.94 -1.23
N VAL A 329 -12.18 9.52 -0.97
CA VAL A 329 -11.75 9.92 0.36
C VAL A 329 -11.66 11.44 0.45
N VAL A 330 -12.18 12.00 1.53
CA VAL A 330 -12.09 13.44 1.82
C VAL A 330 -11.25 13.61 3.07
N TRP A 331 -10.17 14.36 2.95
CA TRP A 331 -9.34 14.78 4.07
C TRP A 331 -9.72 16.22 4.47
N LEU A 332 -10.00 16.40 5.76
CA LEU A 332 -10.28 17.71 6.38
C LEU A 332 -9.12 18.07 7.32
N PRO A 333 -8.69 19.35 7.40
CA PRO A 333 -7.69 19.78 8.38
C PRO A 333 -8.17 19.58 9.81
N ASP A 334 -7.25 19.51 10.80
CA ASP A 334 -7.59 19.30 12.22
C ASP A 334 -8.58 20.35 12.76
N ASP A 335 -8.39 21.59 12.38
CA ASP A 335 -9.22 22.73 12.81
C ASP A 335 -10.35 23.02 11.82
N TYR A 336 -10.86 21.99 11.09
CA TYR A 336 -11.95 22.19 10.15
C TYR A 336 -13.18 22.80 10.83
N ASP A 337 -13.56 24.00 10.40
CA ASP A 337 -14.79 24.68 10.80
C ASP A 337 -15.79 24.71 9.62
N PRO A 338 -16.97 24.11 9.74
CA PRO A 338 -17.98 24.12 8.66
C PRO A 338 -18.51 25.52 8.30
N LYS A 339 -18.15 26.54 9.06
CA LYS A 339 -18.51 27.94 8.77
C LYS A 339 -17.44 28.65 7.93
N THR A 340 -16.23 28.09 7.85
CA THR A 340 -15.12 28.61 7.06
C THR A 340 -15.14 28.00 5.66
N ALA A 341 -14.98 28.84 4.62
CA ALA A 341 -14.92 28.36 3.25
C ALA A 341 -13.50 27.93 2.87
N TYR A 342 -13.35 26.67 2.47
CA TYR A 342 -12.04 26.07 2.14
C TYR A 342 -11.80 25.95 0.63
N ARG A 343 -10.53 26.03 0.22
CA ARG A 343 -10.09 25.57 -1.09
C ARG A 343 -10.15 24.05 -1.16
N VAL A 344 -10.37 23.52 -2.35
CA VAL A 344 -10.44 22.07 -2.58
C VAL A 344 -9.39 21.65 -3.62
N VAL A 345 -8.62 20.61 -3.30
CA VAL A 345 -7.71 19.96 -4.22
C VAL A 345 -8.25 18.56 -4.53
N TYR A 346 -8.65 18.33 -5.77
CA TYR A 346 -9.00 17.01 -6.26
C TYR A 346 -7.73 16.28 -6.66
N MET A 347 -7.47 15.11 -6.08
CA MET A 347 -6.27 14.32 -6.34
C MET A 347 -6.64 12.96 -6.92
N MET A 348 -5.98 12.64 -8.01
CA MET A 348 -6.16 11.35 -8.71
C MET A 348 -5.44 10.24 -7.95
N ASP A 349 -5.86 8.99 -8.20
CA ASP A 349 -5.35 7.80 -7.52
C ASP A 349 -5.45 7.92 -5.99
N GLY A 350 -6.66 8.26 -5.52
CA GLY A 350 -7.00 8.56 -4.14
C GLY A 350 -6.54 7.51 -3.12
N GLN A 351 -6.44 6.25 -3.55
CA GLN A 351 -5.97 5.13 -2.74
C GLN A 351 -4.52 5.26 -2.26
N ASN A 352 -3.70 6.08 -2.93
CA ASN A 352 -2.27 6.24 -2.61
C ASN A 352 -1.95 7.52 -1.82
N LEU A 353 -2.95 8.35 -1.51
CA LEU A 353 -2.72 9.69 -0.94
C LEU A 353 -2.41 9.66 0.56
N PHE A 354 -3.07 8.78 1.26
CA PHE A 354 -3.05 8.66 2.72
C PHE A 354 -2.60 7.27 3.20
N GLU A 355 -2.42 6.36 2.26
CA GLU A 355 -2.07 4.97 2.47
C GLU A 355 -0.90 4.57 1.58
N PRO A 356 -0.04 3.66 2.06
CA PRO A 356 1.09 3.21 1.26
C PRO A 356 0.64 2.56 -0.04
N SER A 357 1.15 3.09 -1.15
CA SER A 357 0.99 2.48 -2.46
C SER A 357 1.60 1.07 -2.49
N PRO A 358 0.94 0.09 -3.10
CA PRO A 358 1.50 -1.25 -3.27
C PRO A 358 2.77 -1.26 -4.15
N TYR A 359 2.99 -0.22 -4.94
CA TYR A 359 4.15 -0.12 -5.83
C TYR A 359 5.41 0.40 -5.13
N SER A 360 5.28 1.36 -4.22
CA SER A 360 6.41 2.03 -3.59
C SER A 360 6.49 1.80 -2.07
N GLY A 361 5.43 1.29 -1.47
CA GLY A 361 5.29 1.15 -0.01
C GLY A 361 5.23 2.48 0.73
N ALA A 362 4.98 3.60 0.03
CA ALA A 362 4.82 4.93 0.60
C ALA A 362 3.51 5.56 0.13
N ASP A 363 2.92 6.41 0.96
CA ASP A 363 1.84 7.31 0.57
C ASP A 363 2.41 8.64 0.04
N TRP A 364 1.53 9.53 -0.42
CA TRP A 364 1.91 10.87 -0.88
C TRP A 364 2.25 11.84 0.25
N GLY A 365 1.97 11.52 1.51
CA GLY A 365 2.23 12.38 2.66
C GLY A 365 1.36 13.64 2.73
N VAL A 366 0.18 13.62 2.14
CA VAL A 366 -0.74 14.77 2.09
C VAL A 366 -1.05 15.32 3.47
N ALA A 367 -1.36 14.42 4.42
CA ALA A 367 -1.72 14.74 5.79
C ALA A 367 -0.54 15.25 6.66
N GLU A 368 0.68 15.17 6.16
CA GLU A 368 1.86 15.77 6.80
C GLU A 368 2.21 17.11 6.15
N VAL A 369 2.12 17.15 4.82
CA VAL A 369 2.57 18.31 4.03
C VAL A 369 1.63 19.49 4.20
N LEU A 370 0.32 19.29 4.11
CA LEU A 370 -0.65 20.39 4.18
C LEU A 370 -0.64 21.12 5.53
N PRO A 371 -0.71 20.44 6.69
CA PRO A 371 -0.62 21.12 7.99
C PRO A 371 0.68 21.89 8.17
N ARG A 372 1.79 21.31 7.72
CA ARG A 372 3.11 21.97 7.75
C ARG A 372 3.14 23.24 6.89
N LEU A 373 2.51 23.22 5.72
CA LEU A 373 2.41 24.39 4.84
C LEU A 373 1.50 25.47 5.44
N ALA A 374 0.38 25.08 6.05
CA ALA A 374 -0.54 26.00 6.72
C ALA A 374 0.13 26.67 7.95
N ALA A 375 0.76 25.88 8.81
CA ALA A 375 1.50 26.40 9.97
C ALA A 375 2.67 27.33 9.57
N ALA A 376 3.32 27.06 8.43
CA ALA A 376 4.37 27.93 7.89
C ALA A 376 3.83 29.12 7.07
N HIS A 377 2.53 29.32 6.99
CA HIS A 377 1.84 30.33 6.17
C HIS A 377 2.24 30.31 4.67
N LYS A 378 2.67 29.14 4.16
CA LYS A 378 3.06 28.94 2.76
C LYS A 378 1.86 28.60 1.86
N ALA A 379 0.83 27.99 2.45
CA ALA A 379 -0.45 27.74 1.79
C ALA A 379 -1.59 27.91 2.81
N PRO A 380 -2.82 28.26 2.36
CA PRO A 380 -3.99 28.20 3.23
C PRO A 380 -4.35 26.74 3.53
N GLU A 381 -5.11 26.52 4.60
CA GLU A 381 -5.79 25.26 4.82
C GLU A 381 -6.70 24.92 3.64
N ALA A 382 -6.79 23.64 3.32
CA ALA A 382 -7.56 23.16 2.19
C ALA A 382 -8.17 21.78 2.50
N ILE A 383 -9.27 21.48 1.82
CA ILE A 383 -9.85 20.14 1.76
C ILE A 383 -9.17 19.38 0.61
N VAL A 384 -8.85 18.11 0.81
CA VAL A 384 -8.39 17.22 -0.26
C VAL A 384 -9.44 16.17 -0.56
N VAL A 385 -9.76 16.00 -1.83
CA VAL A 385 -10.68 14.98 -2.33
C VAL A 385 -9.89 13.98 -3.15
N GLY A 386 -9.58 12.83 -2.58
CA GLY A 386 -8.91 11.73 -3.27
C GLY A 386 -9.90 10.86 -4.04
N VAL A 387 -9.76 10.80 -5.34
CA VAL A 387 -10.62 10.03 -6.24
C VAL A 387 -9.90 8.73 -6.60
N TYR A 388 -10.42 7.60 -6.14
CA TYR A 388 -9.81 6.29 -6.39
C TYR A 388 -9.90 5.92 -7.87
N SER A 389 -8.85 5.32 -8.39
CA SER A 389 -8.87 4.70 -9.70
C SER A 389 -9.58 3.34 -9.65
N THR A 390 -10.04 2.88 -10.80
CA THR A 390 -10.69 1.59 -10.99
C THR A 390 -9.92 0.77 -12.04
N LEU A 391 -10.41 -0.41 -12.38
CA LEU A 391 -9.86 -1.22 -13.48
C LEU A 391 -9.92 -0.51 -14.85
N ASP A 392 -10.66 0.59 -14.94
CA ASP A 392 -10.75 1.42 -16.15
C ASP A 392 -9.83 2.65 -16.08
N ARG A 393 -8.83 2.66 -15.16
CA ARG A 393 -7.91 3.78 -14.95
C ARG A 393 -7.28 4.30 -16.25
N ASN A 394 -6.72 3.42 -17.06
CA ASN A 394 -6.04 3.84 -18.29
C ASN A 394 -6.98 4.53 -19.29
N PRO A 395 -8.11 3.95 -19.69
CA PRO A 395 -9.04 4.66 -20.58
C PRO A 395 -9.67 5.92 -19.97
N GLU A 396 -9.88 5.96 -18.63
CA GLU A 396 -10.42 7.14 -17.94
C GLU A 396 -9.40 8.28 -17.84
N TYR A 397 -8.11 7.96 -17.74
CA TYR A 397 -7.05 8.96 -17.55
C TYR A 397 -6.38 9.37 -18.86
N MET A 398 -6.61 8.67 -19.96
CA MET A 398 -6.09 9.02 -21.27
C MET A 398 -6.90 10.17 -21.89
N PRO A 399 -6.32 11.35 -22.18
CA PRO A 399 -7.02 12.53 -22.71
C PRO A 399 -7.66 12.27 -24.07
N GLN A 400 -8.98 12.12 -24.12
CA GLN A 400 -9.73 11.70 -25.30
C GLN A 400 -9.53 12.64 -26.49
N LYS A 401 -9.66 13.94 -26.29
CA LYS A 401 -9.52 14.90 -27.40
C LYS A 401 -8.09 15.11 -27.87
N VAL A 402 -7.10 14.74 -27.05
CA VAL A 402 -5.70 14.67 -27.48
C VAL A 402 -5.51 13.43 -28.35
N TYR A 403 -6.01 12.27 -27.87
CA TYR A 403 -6.01 11.02 -28.64
C TYR A 403 -6.71 11.17 -30.00
N ASP A 404 -7.87 11.84 -30.08
CA ASP A 404 -8.64 12.05 -31.30
C ASP A 404 -7.88 12.90 -32.36
N ARG A 405 -6.84 13.63 -31.93
CA ARG A 405 -5.97 14.43 -32.81
C ARG A 405 -4.76 13.67 -33.34
N LEU A 406 -4.54 12.46 -32.88
CA LEU A 406 -3.50 11.58 -33.41
C LEU A 406 -3.91 10.99 -34.76
N SER A 407 -2.93 10.64 -35.58
CA SER A 407 -3.22 9.95 -36.85
C SER A 407 -3.89 8.58 -36.60
N PRO A 408 -4.68 8.06 -37.54
CA PRO A 408 -5.29 6.74 -37.41
C PRO A 408 -4.28 5.62 -37.13
N GLU A 409 -3.06 5.74 -37.68
CA GLU A 409 -1.97 4.78 -37.40
C GLU A 409 -1.47 4.86 -35.97
N TYR A 410 -1.32 6.08 -35.44
CA TYR A 410 -0.88 6.26 -34.03
C TYR A 410 -1.98 5.81 -33.07
N GLN A 411 -3.24 6.15 -33.35
CA GLN A 411 -4.38 5.65 -32.59
C GLN A 411 -4.44 4.12 -32.57
N ALA A 412 -4.09 3.47 -33.68
CA ALA A 412 -4.03 2.01 -33.75
C ALA A 412 -2.91 1.43 -32.84
N LYS A 413 -1.74 2.09 -32.78
CA LYS A 413 -0.66 1.73 -31.83
C LYS A 413 -1.12 1.87 -30.37
N VAL A 414 -1.77 2.99 -30.03
CA VAL A 414 -2.31 3.22 -28.67
C VAL A 414 -3.33 2.14 -28.32
N ARG A 415 -4.28 1.83 -29.20
CA ARG A 415 -5.26 0.76 -28.94
C ARG A 415 -4.60 -0.61 -28.79
N ALA A 416 -3.57 -0.90 -29.56
CA ALA A 416 -2.86 -2.18 -29.44
C ALA A 416 -2.15 -2.30 -28.07
N PHE A 417 -1.62 -1.21 -27.54
CA PHE A 417 -1.00 -1.15 -26.22
C PHE A 417 -2.06 -1.27 -25.10
N GLU A 418 -3.23 -0.71 -25.27
CA GLU A 418 -4.34 -0.68 -24.30
C GLU A 418 -5.35 -1.84 -24.46
N ASP A 419 -4.94 -2.98 -24.97
CA ASP A 419 -5.79 -4.17 -25.18
C ASP A 419 -7.10 -3.88 -25.95
N GLY A 420 -7.05 -2.97 -26.92
CA GLY A 420 -8.19 -2.56 -27.72
C GLY A 420 -9.07 -1.48 -27.09
N LYS A 421 -8.80 -1.04 -25.88
CA LYS A 421 -9.55 0.00 -25.20
C LYS A 421 -9.34 1.37 -25.86
N VAL A 422 -10.36 2.21 -25.74
CA VAL A 422 -10.34 3.60 -26.23
C VAL A 422 -10.54 4.55 -25.05
N PRO A 423 -10.04 5.80 -25.13
CA PRO A 423 -10.23 6.78 -24.08
C PRO A 423 -11.71 7.04 -23.78
N VAL A 424 -12.04 7.18 -22.49
CA VAL A 424 -13.37 7.58 -21.99
C VAL A 424 -13.25 8.72 -20.95
N SER A 425 -12.15 9.47 -21.02
CA SER A 425 -11.86 10.54 -20.07
C SER A 425 -12.91 11.65 -20.03
N ASP A 426 -13.58 11.95 -21.15
CA ASP A 426 -14.68 12.92 -21.16
C ASP A 426 -15.86 12.48 -20.26
N ALA A 427 -16.14 11.18 -20.18
CA ALA A 427 -17.13 10.62 -19.26
C ALA A 427 -16.65 10.73 -17.81
N TYR A 428 -15.37 10.43 -17.55
CA TYR A 428 -14.76 10.59 -16.23
C TYR A 428 -14.79 12.05 -15.76
N LEU A 429 -14.47 13.01 -16.60
CA LEU A 429 -14.54 14.43 -16.27
C LEU A 429 -15.98 14.90 -16.02
N LYS A 430 -16.98 14.36 -16.73
CA LYS A 430 -18.39 14.63 -16.40
C LYS A 430 -18.73 14.15 -15.00
N PHE A 431 -18.32 12.95 -14.60
CA PHE A 431 -18.47 12.48 -13.22
C PHE A 431 -17.86 13.49 -12.22
N LEU A 432 -16.59 13.87 -12.43
CA LEU A 432 -15.92 14.81 -11.52
C LEU A 432 -16.66 16.14 -11.38
N VAL A 433 -17.08 16.72 -12.49
CA VAL A 433 -17.59 18.11 -12.54
C VAL A 433 -19.09 18.20 -12.26
N THR A 434 -19.87 17.21 -12.72
CA THR A 434 -21.34 17.31 -12.65
C THR A 434 -21.96 16.47 -11.52
N GLU A 435 -21.21 15.53 -10.95
CA GLU A 435 -21.70 14.67 -9.86
C GLU A 435 -20.86 14.83 -8.59
N LEU A 436 -19.57 14.52 -8.63
CA LEU A 436 -18.72 14.52 -7.44
C LEU A 436 -18.52 15.92 -6.85
N LYS A 437 -18.11 16.90 -7.69
CA LYS A 437 -17.87 18.26 -7.19
C LYS A 437 -19.12 18.90 -6.57
N PRO A 438 -20.32 18.83 -7.16
CA PRO A 438 -21.55 19.30 -6.52
C PRO A 438 -21.86 18.59 -5.20
N MET A 439 -21.56 17.29 -5.09
CA MET A 439 -21.71 16.57 -3.82
C MET A 439 -20.76 17.13 -2.75
N ILE A 440 -19.50 17.34 -3.08
CA ILE A 440 -18.50 17.92 -2.17
C ILE A 440 -18.88 19.35 -1.77
N ASP A 441 -19.21 20.22 -2.72
CA ASP A 441 -19.59 21.62 -2.45
C ASP A 441 -20.86 21.75 -1.60
N LYS A 442 -21.78 20.77 -1.69
CA LYS A 442 -22.99 20.71 -0.87
C LYS A 442 -22.71 20.20 0.56
N THR A 443 -21.74 19.28 0.68
CA THR A 443 -21.42 18.62 1.96
C THR A 443 -20.50 19.46 2.82
N TYR A 444 -19.55 20.15 2.19
CA TYR A 444 -18.53 20.96 2.85
C TYR A 444 -18.61 22.41 2.41
N HIS A 445 -18.25 23.33 3.31
CA HIS A 445 -18.20 24.74 2.96
C HIS A 445 -16.96 25.05 2.11
N THR A 446 -17.09 24.98 0.80
CA THR A 446 -16.02 25.17 -0.16
C THR A 446 -16.06 26.55 -0.82
N ILE A 447 -14.92 26.98 -1.37
CA ILE A 447 -14.86 28.15 -2.26
C ILE A 447 -15.15 27.65 -3.69
N PRO A 448 -16.34 27.90 -4.23
CA PRO A 448 -16.70 27.40 -5.56
C PRO A 448 -15.93 28.12 -6.67
N GLY A 449 -15.80 27.47 -7.83
CA GLY A 449 -15.15 28.04 -8.99
C GLY A 449 -13.63 27.95 -8.99
N PRO A 450 -12.98 28.51 -10.03
CA PRO A 450 -11.57 28.26 -10.32
C PRO A 450 -10.60 28.81 -9.26
N GLN A 451 -10.98 29.85 -8.52
CA GLN A 451 -10.14 30.42 -7.45
C GLN A 451 -10.03 29.51 -6.23
N GLY A 452 -11.01 28.61 -6.04
CA GLY A 452 -11.07 27.68 -4.91
C GLY A 452 -10.86 26.22 -5.26
N THR A 453 -10.80 25.87 -6.53
CA THR A 453 -10.76 24.47 -6.96
C THR A 453 -9.51 24.18 -7.80
N SER A 454 -8.75 23.20 -7.38
CA SER A 454 -7.55 22.71 -8.06
C SER A 454 -7.61 21.20 -8.28
N ILE A 455 -6.82 20.69 -9.24
CA ILE A 455 -6.75 19.26 -9.53
C ILE A 455 -5.28 18.84 -9.69
N MET A 456 -4.92 17.64 -9.23
CA MET A 456 -3.57 17.13 -9.40
C MET A 456 -3.50 15.60 -9.44
N GLY A 457 -2.40 15.09 -9.96
CA GLY A 457 -2.09 13.68 -10.01
C GLY A 457 -0.67 13.42 -10.46
N SER A 458 -0.28 12.15 -10.50
CA SER A 458 1.01 11.70 -11.03
C SER A 458 0.82 10.72 -12.18
N SER A 459 1.88 10.56 -12.98
CA SER A 459 1.81 9.62 -14.12
C SER A 459 0.60 9.94 -15.00
N MET A 460 -0.17 8.95 -15.45
CA MET A 460 -1.43 9.19 -16.18
C MET A 460 -2.44 10.04 -15.38
N GLY A 461 -2.38 10.01 -14.03
CA GLY A 461 -3.17 10.94 -13.19
C GLY A 461 -2.79 12.41 -13.41
N ALA A 462 -1.57 12.68 -13.85
CA ALA A 462 -1.11 14.00 -14.25
C ALA A 462 -1.68 14.42 -15.62
N ASP A 463 -1.75 13.47 -16.58
CA ASP A 463 -2.36 13.72 -17.88
C ASP A 463 -3.84 14.12 -17.74
N ILE A 464 -4.61 13.35 -16.96
CA ILE A 464 -6.03 13.67 -16.75
C ILE A 464 -6.23 14.95 -15.92
N ALA A 465 -5.32 15.29 -15.00
CA ALA A 465 -5.40 16.53 -14.23
C ALA A 465 -5.23 17.77 -15.12
N LEU A 466 -4.24 17.78 -16.00
CA LEU A 466 -4.06 18.86 -16.99
C LEU A 466 -5.22 18.91 -17.98
N TYR A 467 -5.67 17.74 -18.46
CA TYR A 467 -6.80 17.63 -19.38
C TYR A 467 -8.09 18.15 -18.74
N ALA A 468 -8.36 17.83 -17.48
CA ALA A 468 -9.51 18.32 -16.72
C ALA A 468 -9.53 19.85 -16.62
N GLN A 469 -8.39 20.46 -16.34
CA GLN A 469 -8.29 21.92 -16.30
C GLN A 469 -8.54 22.53 -17.66
N GLY A 470 -8.02 21.93 -18.73
CA GLY A 470 -8.22 22.43 -20.08
C GLY A 470 -9.67 22.33 -20.58
N GLU A 471 -10.35 21.25 -20.24
CA GLU A 471 -11.77 21.06 -20.58
C GLU A 471 -12.70 21.93 -19.73
N TYR A 472 -12.33 22.17 -18.46
CA TYR A 472 -13.13 22.91 -17.50
C TYR A 472 -12.34 24.04 -16.80
N PRO A 473 -11.76 25.01 -17.57
CA PRO A 473 -10.92 26.07 -17.01
C PRO A 473 -11.66 27.05 -16.11
N LYS A 474 -13.00 27.03 -16.14
CA LYS A 474 -13.87 27.79 -15.23
C LYS A 474 -14.22 27.03 -13.95
N VAL A 475 -13.85 25.77 -13.86
CA VAL A 475 -13.99 24.93 -12.67
C VAL A 475 -12.64 24.80 -11.96
N PHE A 476 -11.60 24.39 -12.67
CA PHE A 476 -10.27 24.19 -12.13
C PHE A 476 -9.35 25.37 -12.46
N GLY A 477 -8.97 26.15 -11.46
CA GLY A 477 -8.09 27.31 -11.65
C GLY A 477 -6.61 26.94 -11.67
N ALA A 478 -6.24 25.80 -11.09
CA ALA A 478 -4.88 25.30 -11.11
C ALA A 478 -4.85 23.77 -11.29
N SER A 479 -3.84 23.29 -12.02
CA SER A 479 -3.47 21.88 -12.06
C SER A 479 -2.02 21.66 -11.65
N ALA A 480 -1.75 20.47 -11.08
CA ALA A 480 -0.39 20.00 -10.84
C ALA A 480 -0.23 18.58 -11.37
N SER A 481 0.74 18.41 -12.24
CA SER A 481 1.06 17.20 -12.98
C SER A 481 2.45 16.73 -12.57
N LEU A 482 2.54 15.68 -11.74
CA LEU A 482 3.81 15.14 -11.24
C LEU A 482 4.24 13.96 -12.13
N SER A 483 5.50 13.98 -12.56
CA SER A 483 6.05 12.92 -13.44
C SER A 483 5.10 12.59 -14.59
N MET A 484 4.64 13.63 -15.29
CA MET A 484 3.66 13.50 -16.37
C MET A 484 4.27 12.80 -17.58
N PRO A 485 3.71 11.69 -18.05
CA PRO A 485 4.26 10.96 -19.19
C PRO A 485 4.12 11.71 -20.51
N TRP A 486 3.06 12.52 -20.68
CA TRP A 486 2.64 13.15 -21.94
C TRP A 486 2.32 12.14 -23.05
N VAL A 487 2.95 10.96 -23.02
CA VAL A 487 2.78 9.91 -24.01
C VAL A 487 1.40 9.28 -23.91
N LEU A 488 0.84 8.92 -25.06
CA LEU A 488 -0.38 8.14 -25.17
C LEU A 488 -0.02 6.80 -25.82
N GLY A 489 0.23 5.76 -25.02
CA GLY A 489 0.62 4.42 -25.47
C GLY A 489 2.01 3.99 -25.01
N ASP A 490 2.65 3.10 -25.76
CA ASP A 490 3.93 2.49 -25.42
C ASP A 490 5.11 3.48 -25.46
N LEU A 491 6.06 3.28 -24.55
CA LEU A 491 7.29 4.07 -24.42
C LEU A 491 8.43 3.37 -25.15
N SER A 492 8.95 4.00 -26.19
CA SER A 492 10.14 3.50 -26.87
C SER A 492 11.40 3.78 -26.05
N GLN A 493 12.25 2.76 -25.89
CA GLN A 493 13.59 2.92 -25.32
C GLN A 493 14.62 3.38 -26.37
N ASP A 494 14.29 3.34 -27.66
CA ASP A 494 15.10 3.93 -28.71
C ASP A 494 14.94 5.45 -28.71
N PRO A 495 15.99 6.24 -28.47
CA PRO A 495 15.90 7.69 -28.34
C PRO A 495 15.46 8.39 -29.64
N VAL A 496 15.72 7.81 -30.82
CA VAL A 496 15.30 8.38 -32.11
C VAL A 496 13.80 8.18 -32.28
N VAL A 497 13.29 6.99 -31.96
CA VAL A 497 11.85 6.69 -31.99
C VAL A 497 11.11 7.50 -30.94
N ALA A 498 11.61 7.55 -29.71
CA ALA A 498 11.02 8.34 -28.64
C ALA A 498 10.92 9.83 -28.99
N ALA A 499 11.97 10.42 -29.58
CA ALA A 499 11.96 11.81 -30.00
C ALA A 499 10.98 12.08 -31.21
N ALA A 500 10.78 11.09 -32.07
CA ALA A 500 9.79 11.18 -33.15
C ALA A 500 8.36 11.10 -32.59
N ASP A 501 8.08 10.12 -31.74
CA ASP A 501 6.78 9.95 -31.07
C ASP A 501 6.43 11.17 -30.20
N ALA A 502 7.41 11.70 -29.45
CA ALA A 502 7.23 12.90 -28.64
C ALA A 502 6.74 14.11 -29.46
N ARG A 503 7.28 14.33 -30.65
CA ARG A 503 6.82 15.41 -31.55
C ARG A 503 5.38 15.22 -32.03
N VAL A 504 5.01 13.97 -32.37
CA VAL A 504 3.63 13.65 -32.76
C VAL A 504 2.65 13.95 -31.66
N VAL A 505 2.96 13.43 -30.44
CA VAL A 505 2.08 13.57 -29.28
C VAL A 505 2.03 15.03 -28.81
N ALA A 506 3.17 15.73 -28.74
CA ALA A 506 3.20 17.15 -28.36
C ALA A 506 2.40 18.03 -29.38
N THR A 507 2.38 17.67 -30.65
CA THR A 507 1.53 18.35 -31.64
C THR A 507 0.05 18.17 -31.36
N ALA A 508 -0.37 16.96 -30.96
CA ALA A 508 -1.75 16.67 -30.60
C ALA A 508 -2.15 17.42 -29.30
N TRP A 509 -1.28 17.41 -28.27
CA TRP A 509 -1.47 18.17 -27.03
C TRP A 509 -1.59 19.67 -27.32
N LYS A 510 -0.68 20.23 -28.14
CA LYS A 510 -0.72 21.64 -28.47
C LYS A 510 -2.00 22.02 -29.23
N SER A 511 -2.40 21.20 -30.20
CA SER A 511 -3.64 21.43 -30.97
C SER A 511 -4.88 21.41 -30.07
N TRP A 512 -4.91 20.54 -29.06
CA TRP A 512 -5.97 20.54 -28.04
C TRP A 512 -5.86 21.78 -27.13
N PHE A 513 -4.65 22.06 -26.63
CA PHE A 513 -4.38 23.16 -25.70
C PHE A 513 -4.82 24.52 -26.29
N ASP A 514 -4.52 24.78 -27.54
CA ASP A 514 -4.91 26.02 -28.24
C ASP A 514 -6.44 26.22 -28.28
N GLN A 515 -7.22 25.15 -28.09
CA GLN A 515 -8.69 25.16 -28.07
C GLN A 515 -9.28 25.07 -26.66
N SER A 516 -8.48 24.80 -25.63
CA SER A 516 -8.93 24.56 -24.26
C SER A 516 -9.57 25.79 -23.58
N GLY A 517 -9.27 26.98 -24.08
CA GLY A 517 -9.72 28.23 -23.46
C GLY A 517 -8.95 28.63 -22.18
N MET A 518 -7.95 27.87 -21.78
CA MET A 518 -7.05 28.27 -20.70
C MET A 518 -6.28 29.53 -21.02
N LYS A 519 -6.07 30.38 -20.01
CA LYS A 519 -5.32 31.63 -20.12
C LYS A 519 -4.41 31.83 -18.92
N PRO A 520 -3.18 32.34 -19.11
CA PRO A 520 -2.31 32.70 -17.99
C PRO A 520 -2.99 33.74 -17.10
N GLY A 521 -2.78 33.60 -15.78
CA GLY A 521 -3.41 34.43 -14.77
C GLY A 521 -4.62 33.73 -14.13
N PRO A 522 -5.79 33.63 -14.82
CA PRO A 522 -6.92 32.84 -14.31
C PRO A 522 -6.61 31.34 -14.14
N ASN A 523 -5.75 30.78 -15.00
CA ASN A 523 -5.33 29.39 -14.94
C ASN A 523 -3.82 29.31 -14.65
N ARG A 524 -3.43 28.34 -13.85
CA ARG A 524 -2.03 28.06 -13.47
C ARG A 524 -1.76 26.58 -13.64
N VAL A 525 -0.60 26.24 -14.20
CA VAL A 525 -0.18 24.86 -14.46
C VAL A 525 1.20 24.62 -13.86
N TYR A 526 1.29 23.58 -13.06
CA TYR A 526 2.53 23.01 -12.57
C TYR A 526 2.74 21.66 -13.26
N SER A 527 3.92 21.43 -13.82
CA SER A 527 4.37 20.13 -14.31
C SER A 527 5.73 19.83 -13.72
N ASP A 528 6.02 18.62 -13.34
CA ASP A 528 7.37 18.24 -12.90
C ASP A 528 7.80 16.89 -13.45
N GLN A 529 9.09 16.64 -13.38
CA GLN A 529 9.70 15.41 -13.86
C GLN A 529 10.88 15.01 -12.99
N GLY A 530 11.00 13.70 -12.71
CA GLY A 530 12.25 13.07 -12.28
C GLY A 530 13.21 12.85 -13.47
N THR A 531 14.34 12.18 -13.23
CA THR A 531 15.33 11.98 -14.30
C THR A 531 15.84 10.56 -14.44
N VAL A 532 15.37 9.64 -13.59
CA VAL A 532 15.84 8.25 -13.60
C VAL A 532 14.68 7.26 -13.74
N GLU A 533 15.00 6.05 -14.12
CA GLU A 533 14.05 4.97 -14.37
C GLU A 533 12.96 5.41 -15.38
N LEU A 534 11.69 5.18 -15.08
CA LEU A 534 10.57 5.50 -15.97
C LEU A 534 10.50 7.01 -16.29
N ASP A 535 10.75 7.89 -15.29
CA ASP A 535 10.78 9.35 -15.50
C ASP A 535 11.83 9.76 -16.54
N GLY A 536 12.97 9.08 -16.57
CA GLY A 536 14.00 9.34 -17.59
C GLY A 536 13.52 9.12 -19.02
N LEU A 537 12.61 8.17 -19.22
CA LEU A 537 12.02 7.88 -20.54
C LEU A 537 11.00 8.94 -20.98
N PHE A 538 10.43 9.70 -20.05
CA PHE A 538 9.48 10.80 -20.35
C PHE A 538 10.17 12.08 -20.81
N THR A 539 11.48 12.22 -20.61
CA THR A 539 12.24 13.44 -20.92
C THR A 539 12.02 13.97 -22.35
N PRO A 540 12.03 13.15 -23.42
CA PRO A 540 11.78 13.65 -24.77
C PRO A 540 10.36 14.23 -24.93
N TYR A 541 9.38 13.67 -24.27
CA TYR A 541 7.98 14.10 -24.32
C TYR A 541 7.77 15.41 -23.58
N GLU A 542 8.33 15.54 -22.36
CA GLU A 542 8.32 16.79 -21.58
C GLU A 542 8.97 17.94 -22.39
N GLN A 543 10.16 17.71 -22.94
CA GLN A 543 10.87 18.70 -23.74
C GLN A 543 10.09 19.15 -24.99
N ALA A 544 9.33 18.25 -25.59
CA ALA A 544 8.50 18.56 -26.76
C ALA A 544 7.20 19.30 -26.39
N ALA A 545 6.61 18.98 -25.22
CA ALA A 545 5.30 19.49 -24.81
C ALA A 545 5.38 20.82 -24.04
N VAL A 546 6.34 20.99 -23.13
CA VAL A 546 6.48 22.20 -22.28
C VAL A 546 6.48 23.52 -23.07
N PRO A 547 7.05 23.62 -24.29
CA PRO A 547 7.00 24.84 -25.07
C PRO A 547 5.60 25.37 -25.39
N MET A 548 4.53 24.56 -25.28
CA MET A 548 3.16 25.04 -25.48
C MET A 548 2.75 26.11 -24.46
N PHE A 549 3.40 26.18 -23.29
CA PHE A 549 3.17 27.18 -22.24
C PHE A 549 4.07 28.43 -22.40
N ALA A 550 4.71 28.60 -23.53
CA ALA A 550 5.51 29.80 -23.78
C ALA A 550 4.66 31.07 -23.57
N GLY A 551 5.20 32.04 -22.83
CA GLY A 551 4.51 33.28 -22.48
C GLY A 551 3.60 33.22 -21.26
N TRP A 552 3.49 32.07 -20.56
CA TRP A 552 2.66 31.97 -19.35
C TRP A 552 3.30 32.60 -18.09
N GLY A 553 4.59 32.91 -18.13
CA GLY A 553 5.29 33.52 -17.00
C GLY A 553 5.12 32.73 -15.70
N THR A 554 4.79 33.38 -14.60
CA THR A 554 4.59 32.72 -13.29
C THR A 554 3.34 31.85 -13.20
N ALA A 555 2.49 31.85 -14.23
CA ALA A 555 1.31 30.95 -14.29
C ALA A 555 1.68 29.52 -14.69
N PHE A 556 2.89 29.31 -15.21
CA PHE A 556 3.43 27.98 -15.50
C PHE A 556 4.79 27.76 -14.84
N THR A 557 5.03 26.54 -14.39
CA THR A 557 6.36 26.11 -13.92
C THR A 557 6.55 24.61 -14.16
N ALA A 558 7.76 24.23 -14.60
CA ALA A 558 8.12 22.85 -14.87
C ALA A 558 9.50 22.50 -14.31
N PRO A 559 9.64 22.33 -12.97
CA PRO A 559 10.91 21.97 -12.37
C PRO A 559 11.32 20.53 -12.69
N LEU A 560 12.62 20.32 -12.90
CA LEU A 560 13.23 19.01 -13.04
C LEU A 560 13.87 18.60 -11.69
N TYR A 561 13.67 17.35 -11.29
CA TYR A 561 14.19 16.78 -10.06
C TYR A 561 15.25 15.71 -10.36
N PRO A 562 16.55 16.08 -10.41
CA PRO A 562 17.63 15.16 -10.72
C PRO A 562 17.69 13.99 -9.71
N GLY A 563 17.76 12.76 -10.23
CA GLY A 563 17.80 11.54 -9.41
C GLY A 563 16.48 11.09 -8.83
N ALA A 564 15.38 11.82 -9.05
CA ALA A 564 14.06 11.38 -8.62
C ALA A 564 13.49 10.31 -9.56
N ARG A 565 12.79 9.35 -8.97
CA ARG A 565 12.15 8.19 -9.60
C ARG A 565 10.67 8.41 -9.80
N HIS A 566 10.06 7.55 -10.58
CA HIS A 566 8.61 7.47 -10.79
C HIS A 566 7.97 6.70 -9.62
N SER A 567 7.84 7.34 -8.46
CA SER A 567 7.29 6.68 -7.26
C SER A 567 6.69 7.66 -6.27
N GLU A 568 5.72 7.18 -5.47
CA GLU A 568 5.09 7.95 -4.38
C GLU A 568 6.15 8.41 -3.36
N THR A 569 7.18 7.61 -3.09
CA THR A 569 8.30 8.00 -2.21
C THR A 569 8.98 9.29 -2.68
N ASP A 570 9.20 9.43 -3.99
CA ASP A 570 9.87 10.61 -4.52
C ASP A 570 8.89 11.77 -4.78
N TRP A 571 7.62 11.51 -5.10
CA TRP A 571 6.56 12.54 -5.14
C TRP A 571 6.32 13.13 -3.75
N ARG A 572 6.25 12.31 -2.70
CA ARG A 572 6.12 12.76 -1.30
C ARG A 572 7.21 13.76 -0.89
N LYS A 573 8.46 13.54 -1.28
CA LYS A 573 9.59 14.41 -0.94
C LYS A 573 9.45 15.83 -1.47
N ARG A 574 8.70 16.00 -2.57
CA ARG A 574 8.54 17.30 -3.26
C ARG A 574 7.10 17.80 -3.30
N LEU A 575 6.17 17.14 -2.62
CA LEU A 575 4.74 17.47 -2.65
C LEU A 575 4.44 18.89 -2.15
N ASP A 576 5.26 19.45 -1.27
CA ASP A 576 5.11 20.82 -0.77
C ASP A 576 5.21 21.88 -1.89
N VAL A 577 5.96 21.62 -2.94
CA VAL A 577 6.13 22.55 -4.08
C VAL A 577 4.84 22.65 -4.90
N PRO A 578 4.28 21.56 -5.49
CA PRO A 578 3.02 21.62 -6.22
C PRO A 578 1.84 22.02 -5.34
N MET A 579 1.76 21.60 -4.07
CA MET A 579 0.70 22.03 -3.16
C MET A 579 0.74 23.55 -2.90
N THR A 580 1.91 24.12 -2.63
CA THR A 580 2.07 25.58 -2.52
C THR A 580 1.66 26.28 -3.81
N PHE A 581 1.99 25.71 -4.98
CA PHE A 581 1.67 26.30 -6.27
C PHE A 581 0.15 26.31 -6.54
N VAL A 582 -0.55 25.19 -6.33
CA VAL A 582 -1.99 25.11 -6.62
C VAL A 582 -2.85 25.83 -5.59
N LEU A 583 -2.37 25.96 -4.34
CA LEU A 583 -3.09 26.63 -3.25
C LEU A 583 -2.76 28.13 -3.10
N ARG A 584 -1.72 28.66 -3.78
CA ARG A 584 -1.43 30.10 -3.70
C ARG A 584 -2.62 30.95 -4.15
N ARG A 585 -2.72 32.18 -3.60
CA ARG A 585 -3.77 33.17 -3.94
C ARG A 585 -3.56 33.73 -5.33
#